data_ff30779e1cda37177ea5419c839338a2
#
_entry.id   ff30779e1cda37177ea5419c839338a2
#
_cell.length_a   1.000
_cell.length_b   1.000
_cell.length_c   1.000
_cell.angle_alpha   90.00
_cell.angle_beta   90.00
_cell.angle_gamma   90.00
#
_symmetry.space_group_name_H-M   'P 1'
#
loop_
_entity.id
_entity.type
_entity.pdbx_description
1 polymer ?
#
loop_
_entity_poly.entity_id
_entity_poly.type
_entity_poly.pdbx_seq_one_letter_code
_entity_poly.pdbx_strand_id
1 'polypeptide(L)'
;MSRINYLWLAVAALFLSFQAEASAQGNIEKILEKFHDANSGYVMVAAHRAAHKDHPENSISVIKNAIELGVDIVELDVKTTRDGIPVLMHDGTVDRTTNGSGKLEDYTLAELKELRLKKPDGSLSDETIPTFEEALSLIHGNIMLDIDLKTDNVRPIVEAVRETGTGSHVFYFDSDYDVLLEILGMEEYSMIMPRAYSYGMADSALNLFSPRVVHIDPSFYTPEVTQLIANGDSRIWINALGIPDAMIRKGDLDKALNNLLQYNANIIQTDEPETIIEYLNSKGLRD
;
A
#
# COMPACT_ATOMS: atom_id res chain seq x y z
N MET A 1 -42.87 11.41 -25.43
CA MET A 1 -42.09 10.16 -25.26
C MET A 1 -40.71 10.34 -24.64
N SER A 2 -40.25 11.51 -24.17
CA SER A 2 -38.85 11.73 -23.74
C SER A 2 -38.57 11.77 -22.23
N ARG A 3 -39.58 11.97 -21.37
CA ARG A 3 -39.32 12.05 -19.90
C ARG A 3 -39.22 10.69 -19.17
N ILE A 4 -39.81 9.64 -19.71
CA ILE A 4 -39.82 8.31 -19.10
C ILE A 4 -38.44 7.63 -19.26
N ASN A 5 -37.72 7.86 -20.37
CA ASN A 5 -36.42 7.25 -20.61
C ASN A 5 -35.31 7.80 -19.67
N TYR A 6 -35.38 9.07 -19.27
CA TYR A 6 -34.37 9.64 -18.35
C TYR A 6 -34.53 9.13 -16.92
N LEU A 7 -35.75 8.86 -16.50
CA LEU A 7 -36.01 8.32 -15.15
C LEU A 7 -35.46 6.89 -15.01
N TRP A 8 -35.64 6.04 -16.03
CA TRP A 8 -35.10 4.68 -16.03
C TRP A 8 -33.58 4.63 -16.09
N LEU A 9 -32.95 5.55 -16.84
CA LEU A 9 -31.50 5.68 -16.91
C LEU A 9 -30.91 6.16 -15.56
N ALA A 10 -31.58 7.08 -14.89
CA ALA A 10 -31.15 7.55 -13.57
C ALA A 10 -31.29 6.46 -12.49
N VAL A 11 -32.40 5.69 -12.50
CA VAL A 11 -32.62 4.58 -11.59
C VAL A 11 -31.62 3.43 -11.85
N ALA A 12 -31.34 3.11 -13.12
CA ALA A 12 -30.34 2.10 -13.48
C ALA A 12 -28.92 2.52 -13.05
N ALA A 13 -28.56 3.80 -13.22
CA ALA A 13 -27.27 4.33 -12.76
C ALA A 13 -27.13 4.30 -11.24
N LEU A 14 -28.20 4.66 -10.50
CA LEU A 14 -28.23 4.55 -9.04
C LEU A 14 -28.13 3.08 -8.57
N PHE A 15 -28.77 2.16 -9.27
CA PHE A 15 -28.73 0.73 -8.90
C PHE A 15 -27.36 0.13 -9.19
N LEU A 16 -26.70 0.53 -10.29
CA LEU A 16 -25.35 0.12 -10.63
C LEU A 16 -24.31 0.69 -9.65
N SER A 17 -24.47 1.95 -9.23
CA SER A 17 -23.58 2.54 -8.22
C SER A 17 -23.73 1.85 -6.85
N PHE A 18 -24.96 1.56 -6.42
CA PHE A 18 -25.22 0.83 -5.18
C PHE A 18 -24.66 -0.60 -5.21
N GLN A 19 -24.76 -1.30 -6.35
CA GLN A 19 -24.16 -2.63 -6.49
C GLN A 19 -22.63 -2.58 -6.51
N ALA A 20 -22.03 -1.54 -7.10
CA ALA A 20 -20.58 -1.35 -7.11
C ALA A 20 -20.05 -1.06 -5.70
N GLU A 21 -20.70 -0.18 -4.95
CA GLU A 21 -20.36 0.11 -3.54
C GLU A 21 -20.51 -1.12 -2.64
N ALA A 22 -21.59 -1.88 -2.79
CA ALA A 22 -21.81 -3.12 -2.02
C ALA A 22 -20.76 -4.21 -2.38
N SER A 23 -20.32 -4.28 -3.64
CA SER A 23 -19.26 -5.20 -4.08
C SER A 23 -17.89 -4.78 -3.55
N ALA A 24 -17.56 -3.49 -3.58
CA ALA A 24 -16.32 -2.95 -3.07
C ALA A 24 -16.21 -3.14 -1.55
N GLN A 25 -17.27 -2.83 -0.80
CA GLN A 25 -17.31 -3.03 0.64
C GLN A 25 -17.15 -4.51 1.01
N GLY A 26 -17.72 -5.42 0.23
CA GLY A 26 -17.54 -6.86 0.43
C GLY A 26 -16.13 -7.36 0.14
N ASN A 27 -15.35 -6.64 -0.70
CA ASN A 27 -13.96 -6.98 -0.97
C ASN A 27 -13.04 -6.60 0.19
N ILE A 28 -13.13 -5.36 0.67
CA ILE A 28 -12.28 -4.90 1.78
C ILE A 28 -12.55 -5.67 3.07
N GLU A 29 -13.82 -6.03 3.34
CA GLU A 29 -14.16 -6.83 4.53
C GLU A 29 -13.45 -8.18 4.53
N LYS A 30 -13.36 -8.86 3.38
CA LYS A 30 -12.60 -10.12 3.24
C LYS A 30 -11.11 -9.92 3.43
N ILE A 31 -10.54 -8.84 2.88
CA ILE A 31 -9.13 -8.53 3.04
C ILE A 31 -8.82 -8.26 4.53
N LEU A 32 -9.67 -7.46 5.20
CA LEU A 32 -9.52 -7.16 6.62
C LEU A 32 -9.66 -8.41 7.50
N GLU A 33 -10.61 -9.30 7.20
CA GLU A 33 -10.74 -10.59 7.89
C GLU A 33 -9.43 -11.38 7.78
N LYS A 34 -8.88 -11.52 6.56
CA LYS A 34 -7.59 -12.18 6.35
C LYS A 34 -6.46 -11.44 7.09
N PHE A 35 -6.39 -10.12 6.99
CA PHE A 35 -5.36 -9.32 7.65
C PHE A 35 -5.33 -9.50 9.17
N HIS A 36 -6.49 -9.53 9.81
CA HIS A 36 -6.60 -9.68 11.26
C HIS A 36 -6.37 -11.13 11.77
N ASP A 37 -6.45 -12.14 10.89
CA ASP A 37 -6.10 -13.53 11.22
C ASP A 37 -4.65 -13.83 10.80
N ALA A 38 -3.70 -13.36 11.61
CA ALA A 38 -2.27 -13.53 11.34
C ALA A 38 -1.80 -14.99 11.27
N ASN A 39 -2.59 -15.92 11.85
CA ASN A 39 -2.28 -17.34 11.96
C ASN A 39 -3.04 -18.24 10.96
N SER A 40 -3.82 -17.66 10.04
CA SER A 40 -4.64 -18.42 9.06
C SER A 40 -3.82 -19.23 8.05
N GLY A 41 -2.52 -18.97 7.91
CA GLY A 41 -1.70 -19.52 6.84
C GLY A 41 -1.87 -18.81 5.48
N TYR A 42 -2.77 -17.84 5.38
CA TYR A 42 -2.96 -17.01 4.20
C TYR A 42 -1.82 -16.01 4.03
N VAL A 43 -1.19 -16.01 2.85
CA VAL A 43 -0.11 -15.09 2.50
C VAL A 43 -0.69 -13.93 1.69
N MET A 44 -0.57 -12.74 2.22
CA MET A 44 -1.01 -11.51 1.56
C MET A 44 0.05 -10.97 0.60
N VAL A 45 -0.39 -10.29 -0.44
CA VAL A 45 0.47 -9.63 -1.42
C VAL A 45 0.29 -8.12 -1.33
N ALA A 46 1.41 -7.42 -1.14
CA ALA A 46 1.48 -5.98 -1.15
C ALA A 46 2.18 -5.50 -2.42
N ALA A 47 1.51 -4.65 -3.20
CA ALA A 47 2.05 -4.11 -4.43
C ALA A 47 2.84 -2.83 -4.13
N HIS A 48 4.17 -2.89 -4.31
CA HIS A 48 5.08 -1.76 -4.15
C HIS A 48 4.76 -0.66 -5.16
N ARG A 49 4.50 0.56 -4.67
CA ARG A 49 4.02 1.71 -5.47
C ARG A 49 2.86 1.33 -6.40
N ALA A 50 2.01 0.40 -5.90
CA ALA A 50 0.80 -0.13 -6.51
C ALA A 50 0.98 -0.88 -7.85
N ALA A 51 2.02 -1.74 -8.01
CA ALA A 51 2.20 -2.61 -9.19
C ALA A 51 2.42 -1.87 -10.52
N HIS A 52 3.47 -1.09 -10.59
CA HIS A 52 3.76 -0.07 -11.62
C HIS A 52 4.42 -0.59 -12.92
N LYS A 53 4.29 -1.89 -13.26
CA LYS A 53 4.98 -2.52 -14.41
C LYS A 53 4.81 -1.76 -15.73
N ASP A 54 3.59 -1.35 -16.06
CA ASP A 54 3.24 -0.69 -17.32
C ASP A 54 2.68 0.74 -17.11
N HIS A 55 2.57 1.17 -15.86
CA HIS A 55 2.00 2.45 -15.45
C HIS A 55 3.02 3.28 -14.67
N PRO A 56 2.82 4.59 -14.55
CA PRO A 56 3.63 5.40 -13.63
C PRO A 56 3.47 4.89 -12.19
N GLU A 57 4.57 4.75 -11.44
CA GLU A 57 4.52 4.45 -10.02
C GLU A 57 3.71 5.52 -9.25
N ASN A 58 3.06 5.13 -8.14
CA ASN A 58 2.30 6.06 -7.31
C ASN A 58 1.23 6.86 -8.10
N SER A 59 0.59 6.25 -9.11
CA SER A 59 -0.43 6.89 -9.94
C SER A 59 -1.84 6.34 -9.70
N ILE A 60 -2.85 7.05 -10.18
CA ILE A 60 -4.24 6.62 -10.10
C ILE A 60 -4.50 5.36 -10.93
N SER A 61 -3.89 5.26 -12.12
CA SER A 61 -4.07 4.09 -12.98
C SER A 61 -3.48 2.83 -12.37
N VAL A 62 -2.34 2.92 -11.69
CA VAL A 62 -1.70 1.75 -11.09
C VAL A 62 -2.43 1.27 -9.84
N ILE A 63 -3.05 2.17 -9.05
CA ILE A 63 -3.91 1.78 -7.93
C ILE A 63 -5.13 0.99 -8.44
N LYS A 64 -5.78 1.47 -9.50
CA LYS A 64 -6.89 0.74 -10.14
C LYS A 64 -6.46 -0.63 -10.64
N ASN A 65 -5.31 -0.71 -11.29
CA ASN A 65 -4.76 -1.98 -11.77
C ASN A 65 -4.50 -2.96 -10.60
N ALA A 66 -3.95 -2.50 -9.48
CA ALA A 66 -3.74 -3.34 -8.30
C ALA A 66 -5.06 -3.89 -7.72
N ILE A 67 -6.11 -3.07 -7.69
CA ILE A 67 -7.46 -3.51 -7.28
C ILE A 67 -8.00 -4.58 -8.24
N GLU A 68 -7.88 -4.38 -9.55
CA GLU A 68 -8.32 -5.32 -10.59
C GLU A 68 -7.55 -6.65 -10.54
N LEU A 69 -6.25 -6.62 -10.23
CA LEU A 69 -5.43 -7.81 -10.03
C LEU A 69 -5.78 -8.59 -8.76
N GLY A 70 -6.57 -8.01 -7.86
CA GLY A 70 -6.94 -8.63 -6.59
C GLY A 70 -5.79 -8.64 -5.57
N VAL A 71 -4.92 -7.64 -5.58
CA VAL A 71 -3.89 -7.42 -4.56
C VAL A 71 -4.57 -7.12 -3.22
N ASP A 72 -4.00 -7.53 -2.10
CA ASP A 72 -4.57 -7.28 -0.77
C ASP A 72 -4.23 -5.87 -0.26
N ILE A 73 -3.01 -5.41 -0.52
CA ILE A 73 -2.45 -4.18 0.00
C ILE A 73 -1.73 -3.45 -1.13
N VAL A 74 -1.96 -2.16 -1.29
CA VAL A 74 -1.04 -1.30 -2.06
C VAL A 74 -0.14 -0.56 -1.09
N GLU A 75 1.13 -0.42 -1.43
CA GLU A 75 2.04 0.49 -0.74
C GLU A 75 2.16 1.75 -1.58
N LEU A 76 2.08 2.92 -0.94
CA LEU A 76 2.18 4.23 -1.57
C LEU A 76 3.06 5.17 -0.75
N ASP A 77 3.97 5.86 -1.43
CA ASP A 77 4.86 6.86 -0.84
C ASP A 77 4.15 8.21 -0.71
N VAL A 78 4.07 8.77 0.49
CA VAL A 78 3.37 10.02 0.75
C VAL A 78 4.33 11.12 1.20
N LYS A 79 4.28 12.25 0.49
CA LYS A 79 5.01 13.51 0.81
C LYS A 79 4.04 14.67 0.92
N THR A 80 4.53 15.80 1.43
CA THR A 80 3.76 17.06 1.48
C THR A 80 4.37 18.11 0.56
N THR A 81 3.50 18.86 -0.12
CA THR A 81 3.85 20.00 -0.97
C THR A 81 4.26 21.22 -0.12
N ARG A 82 4.78 22.28 -0.77
CA ARG A 82 5.06 23.58 -0.13
C ARG A 82 3.85 24.19 0.59
N ASP A 83 2.66 24.01 0.04
CA ASP A 83 1.39 24.46 0.62
C ASP A 83 0.73 23.43 1.54
N GLY A 84 1.48 22.36 1.92
CA GLY A 84 1.08 21.41 2.95
C GLY A 84 0.09 20.32 2.50
N ILE A 85 -0.12 20.14 1.21
CA ILE A 85 -1.05 19.13 0.66
C ILE A 85 -0.32 17.79 0.51
N PRO A 86 -0.84 16.67 1.06
CA PRO A 86 -0.28 15.35 0.84
C PRO A 86 -0.44 14.88 -0.61
N VAL A 87 0.65 14.37 -1.19
CA VAL A 87 0.74 13.88 -2.58
C VAL A 87 1.52 12.59 -2.65
N LEU A 88 1.33 11.81 -3.71
CA LEU A 88 2.05 10.56 -3.91
C LEU A 88 3.37 10.79 -4.64
N MET A 89 4.50 10.55 -3.96
CA MET A 89 5.84 10.64 -4.55
C MET A 89 6.88 9.98 -3.65
N HIS A 90 7.72 9.13 -4.22
CA HIS A 90 8.84 8.51 -3.49
C HIS A 90 10.00 9.48 -3.28
N ASP A 91 10.52 10.06 -4.37
CA ASP A 91 11.75 10.83 -4.36
C ASP A 91 11.56 12.22 -3.73
N GLY A 92 12.64 12.79 -3.22
CA GLY A 92 12.66 14.20 -2.78
C GLY A 92 12.58 15.20 -3.93
N THR A 93 12.78 14.76 -5.19
CA THR A 93 12.70 15.57 -6.40
C THR A 93 11.73 14.97 -7.40
N VAL A 94 11.18 15.81 -8.29
CA VAL A 94 10.22 15.38 -9.31
C VAL A 94 10.88 14.87 -10.61
N ASP A 95 12.20 14.90 -10.70
CA ASP A 95 13.00 14.72 -11.94
C ASP A 95 12.84 13.31 -12.55
N ARG A 96 12.87 12.27 -11.72
CA ARG A 96 12.85 10.87 -12.20
C ARG A 96 11.50 10.48 -12.77
N THR A 97 10.44 10.82 -12.07
CA THR A 97 9.08 10.32 -12.34
C THR A 97 8.20 11.30 -13.07
N THR A 98 8.67 12.53 -13.37
CA THR A 98 7.90 13.55 -14.09
C THR A 98 8.72 14.25 -15.17
N ASN A 99 8.06 15.11 -15.96
CA ASN A 99 8.71 16.03 -16.90
C ASN A 99 9.22 17.33 -16.25
N GLY A 100 9.07 17.49 -14.92
CA GLY A 100 9.60 18.61 -14.15
C GLY A 100 11.01 18.39 -13.64
N SER A 101 11.51 19.32 -12.82
CA SER A 101 12.82 19.21 -12.16
C SER A 101 12.87 20.03 -10.88
N GLY A 102 13.62 19.53 -9.88
CA GLY A 102 13.78 20.18 -8.58
C GLY A 102 13.06 19.48 -7.45
N LYS A 103 13.12 20.04 -6.24
CA LYS A 103 12.58 19.42 -5.05
C LYS A 103 11.06 19.51 -5.04
N LEU A 104 10.38 18.42 -4.64
CA LEU A 104 8.93 18.38 -4.50
C LEU A 104 8.43 19.43 -3.49
N GLU A 105 9.13 19.58 -2.37
CA GLU A 105 8.79 20.53 -1.30
C GLU A 105 8.79 22.02 -1.70
N ASP A 106 9.40 22.34 -2.85
CA ASP A 106 9.42 23.69 -3.41
C ASP A 106 8.19 24.00 -4.29
N TYR A 107 7.35 22.99 -4.59
CA TYR A 107 6.16 23.12 -5.42
C TYR A 107 4.89 23.22 -4.58
N THR A 108 3.95 24.05 -5.01
CA THR A 108 2.53 23.96 -4.60
C THR A 108 1.85 22.82 -5.33
N LEU A 109 0.68 22.38 -4.82
CA LEU A 109 -0.15 21.40 -5.52
C LEU A 109 -0.49 21.87 -6.95
N ALA A 110 -0.83 23.14 -7.13
CA ALA A 110 -1.20 23.69 -8.44
C ALA A 110 -0.03 23.55 -9.45
N GLU A 111 1.20 23.84 -9.02
CA GLU A 111 2.39 23.69 -9.85
C GLU A 111 2.71 22.21 -10.15
N LEU A 112 2.52 21.28 -9.18
CA LEU A 112 2.69 19.85 -9.41
C LEU A 112 1.67 19.27 -10.41
N LYS A 113 0.44 19.76 -10.41
CA LYS A 113 -0.61 19.32 -11.34
C LYS A 113 -0.35 19.71 -12.81
N GLU A 114 0.59 20.63 -13.08
CA GLU A 114 1.06 20.93 -14.44
C GLU A 114 2.09 19.90 -14.96
N LEU A 115 2.68 19.09 -14.07
CA LEU A 115 3.65 18.06 -14.44
C LEU A 115 2.94 16.78 -14.89
N ARG A 116 3.58 16.06 -15.81
CA ARG A 116 3.13 14.75 -16.30
C ARG A 116 4.03 13.64 -15.77
N LEU A 117 3.42 12.56 -15.30
CA LEU A 117 4.14 11.38 -14.84
C LEU A 117 4.78 10.62 -16.01
N LYS A 118 5.94 10.04 -15.77
CA LYS A 118 6.63 9.13 -16.69
C LYS A 118 6.27 7.69 -16.39
N LYS A 119 6.09 6.91 -17.44
CA LYS A 119 6.02 5.44 -17.37
C LYS A 119 7.41 4.85 -17.15
N PRO A 120 7.52 3.55 -16.79
CA PRO A 120 8.81 2.88 -16.59
C PRO A 120 9.74 2.92 -17.81
N ASP A 121 9.20 3.01 -19.03
CA ASP A 121 9.96 3.15 -20.27
C ASP A 121 10.46 4.59 -20.53
N GLY A 122 10.15 5.54 -19.66
CA GLY A 122 10.52 6.96 -19.75
C GLY A 122 9.55 7.80 -20.59
N SER A 123 8.56 7.22 -21.24
CA SER A 123 7.53 7.97 -21.98
C SER A 123 6.61 8.73 -21.01
N LEU A 124 6.11 9.89 -21.44
CA LEU A 124 5.13 10.65 -20.65
C LEU A 124 3.76 10.02 -20.76
N SER A 125 3.05 10.00 -19.63
CA SER A 125 1.64 9.67 -19.56
C SER A 125 0.77 10.94 -19.58
N ASP A 126 -0.55 10.77 -19.64
CA ASP A 126 -1.50 11.86 -19.45
C ASP A 126 -1.82 12.12 -17.98
N GLU A 127 -1.24 11.35 -17.06
CA GLU A 127 -1.47 11.46 -15.62
C GLU A 127 -0.56 12.51 -14.97
N THR A 128 -1.08 13.13 -13.92
CA THR A 128 -0.35 14.06 -13.04
C THR A 128 -0.07 13.38 -11.69
N ILE A 129 0.77 14.00 -10.86
CA ILE A 129 0.98 13.56 -9.48
C ILE A 129 -0.36 13.58 -8.74
N PRO A 130 -0.83 12.43 -8.18
CA PRO A 130 -2.08 12.40 -7.42
C PRO A 130 -1.95 13.10 -6.08
N THR A 131 -3.03 13.68 -5.58
CA THR A 131 -3.15 13.96 -4.16
C THR A 131 -3.37 12.64 -3.40
N PHE A 132 -3.01 12.63 -2.14
CA PHE A 132 -3.26 11.48 -1.28
C PHE A 132 -4.77 11.23 -1.10
N GLU A 133 -5.59 12.27 -1.05
CA GLU A 133 -7.05 12.18 -0.98
C GLU A 133 -7.65 11.50 -2.23
N GLU A 134 -7.13 11.82 -3.45
CA GLU A 134 -7.51 11.13 -4.68
C GLU A 134 -7.23 9.62 -4.59
N ALA A 135 -6.09 9.22 -3.99
CA ALA A 135 -5.76 7.82 -3.76
C ALA A 135 -6.67 7.18 -2.70
N LEU A 136 -6.88 7.83 -1.56
CA LEU A 136 -7.74 7.33 -0.48
C LEU A 136 -9.18 7.09 -0.97
N SER A 137 -9.67 7.92 -1.88
CA SER A 137 -10.99 7.73 -2.50
C SER A 137 -11.11 6.42 -3.30
N LEU A 138 -10.02 5.92 -3.88
CA LEU A 138 -9.96 4.62 -4.56
C LEU A 138 -9.74 3.47 -3.57
N ILE A 139 -9.00 3.71 -2.50
CA ILE A 139 -8.71 2.73 -1.45
C ILE A 139 -9.99 2.37 -0.68
N HIS A 140 -10.82 3.37 -0.39
CA HIS A 140 -12.03 3.20 0.40
C HIS A 140 -12.94 2.08 -0.12
N GLY A 141 -13.14 1.04 0.69
CA GLY A 141 -13.97 -0.10 0.37
C GLY A 141 -13.34 -1.16 -0.55
N ASN A 142 -12.18 -0.91 -1.16
CA ASN A 142 -11.61 -1.77 -2.20
C ASN A 142 -10.40 -2.58 -1.76
N ILE A 143 -9.43 -1.96 -1.08
CA ILE A 143 -8.11 -2.53 -0.83
C ILE A 143 -7.49 -1.92 0.43
N MET A 144 -6.52 -2.58 1.06
CA MET A 144 -5.75 -1.97 2.14
C MET A 144 -4.59 -1.12 1.59
N LEU A 145 -4.12 -0.17 2.40
CA LEU A 145 -3.02 0.71 2.07
C LEU A 145 -1.94 0.68 3.15
N ASP A 146 -0.71 0.47 2.73
CA ASP A 146 0.51 0.80 3.44
C ASP A 146 0.93 2.24 3.08
N ILE A 147 0.91 3.13 4.05
CA ILE A 147 1.33 4.53 3.91
C ILE A 147 2.83 4.61 4.25
N ASP A 148 3.70 4.58 3.24
CA ASP A 148 5.13 4.79 3.43
C ASP A 148 5.40 6.30 3.57
N LEU A 149 5.69 6.72 4.81
CA LEU A 149 5.88 8.12 5.16
C LEU A 149 7.23 8.62 4.61
N LYS A 150 7.20 9.62 3.75
CA LYS A 150 8.37 10.26 3.14
C LYS A 150 8.51 11.73 3.56
N THR A 151 7.89 12.10 4.68
CA THR A 151 7.87 13.45 5.23
C THR A 151 7.69 13.39 6.74
N ASP A 152 8.31 14.33 7.46
CA ASP A 152 8.10 14.51 8.90
C ASP A 152 6.80 15.27 9.20
N ASN A 153 6.15 15.87 8.20
CA ASN A 153 4.87 16.56 8.36
C ASN A 153 3.71 15.57 8.21
N VAL A 154 3.48 14.73 9.22
CA VAL A 154 2.48 13.66 9.19
C VAL A 154 1.04 14.11 9.46
N ARG A 155 0.85 15.28 10.08
CA ARG A 155 -0.49 15.78 10.46
C ARG A 155 -1.48 15.86 9.28
N PRO A 156 -1.16 16.46 8.11
CA PRO A 156 -2.09 16.50 6.99
C PRO A 156 -2.44 15.10 6.45
N ILE A 157 -1.54 14.12 6.59
CA ILE A 157 -1.75 12.74 6.17
C ILE A 157 -2.78 12.07 7.09
N VAL A 158 -2.62 12.19 8.41
CA VAL A 158 -3.57 11.67 9.41
C VAL A 158 -4.95 12.33 9.25
N GLU A 159 -4.99 13.64 9.03
CA GLU A 159 -6.23 14.38 8.78
C GLU A 159 -6.95 13.88 7.52
N ALA A 160 -6.24 13.66 6.41
CA ALA A 160 -6.82 13.11 5.17
C ALA A 160 -7.40 11.70 5.36
N VAL A 161 -6.71 10.82 6.09
CA VAL A 161 -7.23 9.48 6.44
C VAL A 161 -8.51 9.57 7.27
N ARG A 162 -8.54 10.48 8.25
CA ARG A 162 -9.73 10.69 9.10
C ARG A 162 -10.91 11.25 8.29
N GLU A 163 -10.68 12.25 7.45
CA GLU A 163 -11.72 12.92 6.66
C GLU A 163 -12.33 12.01 5.60
N THR A 164 -11.55 11.10 5.02
CA THR A 164 -12.02 10.12 4.04
C THR A 164 -12.66 8.88 4.68
N GLY A 165 -12.57 8.72 6.01
CA GLY A 165 -13.11 7.56 6.72
C GLY A 165 -12.36 6.25 6.42
N THR A 166 -11.12 6.31 5.94
CA THR A 166 -10.31 5.14 5.54
C THR A 166 -9.45 4.56 6.67
N GLY A 167 -9.57 5.04 7.90
CA GLY A 167 -8.71 4.66 9.03
C GLY A 167 -8.62 3.14 9.29
N SER A 168 -9.69 2.38 9.03
CA SER A 168 -9.67 0.92 9.16
C SER A 168 -9.03 0.18 7.98
N HIS A 169 -8.69 0.87 6.89
CA HIS A 169 -8.14 0.30 5.66
C HIS A 169 -6.64 0.53 5.51
N VAL A 170 -6.07 1.38 6.35
CA VAL A 170 -4.69 1.87 6.21
C VAL A 170 -3.86 1.56 7.44
N PHE A 171 -2.57 1.44 7.26
CA PHE A 171 -1.58 1.48 8.33
C PHE A 171 -0.40 2.35 7.91
N TYR A 172 0.24 2.97 8.91
CA TYR A 172 1.36 3.89 8.71
C TYR A 172 2.67 3.15 8.93
N PHE A 173 3.54 3.21 7.94
CA PHE A 173 4.87 2.61 7.99
C PHE A 173 5.94 3.65 8.24
N ASP A 174 6.80 3.40 9.23
CA ASP A 174 8.05 4.11 9.43
C ASP A 174 9.07 3.24 10.20
N SER A 175 10.34 3.58 10.07
CA SER A 175 11.43 3.08 10.90
C SER A 175 11.70 3.96 12.13
N ASP A 176 11.22 5.19 12.14
CA ASP A 176 11.26 6.10 13.27
C ASP A 176 10.04 5.91 14.17
N TYR A 177 10.26 5.35 15.36
CA TYR A 177 9.19 5.06 16.30
C TYR A 177 8.60 6.33 16.94
N ASP A 178 9.34 7.44 16.98
CA ASP A 178 8.82 8.72 17.49
C ASP A 178 7.75 9.27 16.53
N VAL A 179 7.92 9.11 15.22
CA VAL A 179 6.90 9.45 14.20
C VAL A 179 5.64 8.60 14.38
N LEU A 180 5.80 7.28 14.58
CA LEU A 180 4.65 6.40 14.85
C LEU A 180 3.91 6.74 16.15
N LEU A 181 4.64 7.14 17.19
CA LEU A 181 4.06 7.63 18.46
C LEU A 181 3.34 8.95 18.26
N GLU A 182 3.85 9.86 17.44
CA GLU A 182 3.17 11.12 17.09
C GLU A 182 1.82 10.84 16.42
N ILE A 183 1.77 9.91 15.46
CA ILE A 183 0.52 9.51 14.79
C ILE A 183 -0.49 8.94 15.80
N LEU A 184 -0.06 8.03 16.67
CA LEU A 184 -0.92 7.49 17.72
C LEU A 184 -1.38 8.55 18.73
N GLY A 185 -0.58 9.61 18.95
CA GLY A 185 -0.97 10.77 19.73
C GLY A 185 -2.06 11.64 19.10
N MET A 186 -2.17 11.61 17.76
CA MET A 186 -3.23 12.31 17.02
C MET A 186 -4.49 11.45 16.86
N GLU A 187 -4.32 10.15 16.64
CA GLU A 187 -5.38 9.17 16.39
C GLU A 187 -5.03 7.84 17.06
N GLU A 188 -5.52 7.63 18.29
CA GLU A 188 -5.15 6.51 19.18
C GLU A 188 -5.33 5.11 18.53
N TYR A 189 -6.29 4.98 17.65
CA TYR A 189 -6.64 3.68 17.04
C TYR A 189 -6.05 3.47 15.65
N SER A 190 -5.11 4.33 15.22
CA SER A 190 -4.41 4.13 13.96
C SER A 190 -3.67 2.80 13.95
N MET A 191 -3.78 2.05 12.86
CA MET A 191 -2.90 0.91 12.63
C MET A 191 -1.53 1.43 12.20
N ILE A 192 -0.48 0.83 12.75
CA ILE A 192 0.91 1.16 12.41
C ILE A 192 1.68 -0.10 12.06
N MET A 193 2.70 0.05 11.20
CA MET A 193 3.66 -0.97 10.84
C MET A 193 5.07 -0.49 11.20
N PRO A 194 5.58 -0.80 12.40
CA PRO A 194 6.95 -0.47 12.76
C PRO A 194 7.94 -1.34 11.98
N ARG A 195 9.03 -0.72 11.48
CA ARG A 195 10.15 -1.46 10.91
C ARG A 195 11.13 -1.85 11.99
N ALA A 196 11.57 -3.10 11.95
CA ALA A 196 12.59 -3.63 12.84
C ALA A 196 13.84 -4.08 12.06
N TYR A 197 15.01 -3.79 12.60
CA TYR A 197 16.33 -4.17 12.06
C TYR A 197 17.07 -5.18 12.94
N SER A 198 16.45 -5.61 14.02
CA SER A 198 17.02 -6.60 14.95
C SER A 198 15.93 -7.25 15.79
N TYR A 199 16.28 -8.35 16.45
CA TYR A 199 15.39 -9.00 17.42
C TYR A 199 14.93 -8.03 18.52
N GLY A 200 15.86 -7.24 19.08
CA GLY A 200 15.51 -6.26 20.12
C GLY A 200 14.56 -5.16 19.63
N MET A 201 14.68 -4.73 18.37
CA MET A 201 13.73 -3.77 17.81
C MET A 201 12.35 -4.41 17.58
N ALA A 202 12.29 -5.66 17.10
CA ALA A 202 11.02 -6.36 16.94
C ALA A 202 10.31 -6.55 18.30
N ASP A 203 11.07 -6.95 19.34
CA ASP A 203 10.55 -7.04 20.72
C ASP A 203 10.06 -5.69 21.25
N SER A 204 10.82 -4.61 21.03
CA SER A 204 10.42 -3.27 21.40
C SER A 204 9.16 -2.81 20.65
N ALA A 205 9.06 -3.10 19.37
CA ALA A 205 7.88 -2.77 18.56
C ALA A 205 6.62 -3.44 19.10
N LEU A 206 6.71 -4.74 19.40
CA LEU A 206 5.59 -5.49 19.97
C LEU A 206 5.15 -4.96 21.34
N ASN A 207 6.12 -4.62 22.21
CA ASN A 207 5.84 -4.11 23.55
C ASN A 207 5.27 -2.69 23.55
N LEU A 208 5.76 -1.82 22.64
CA LEU A 208 5.33 -0.42 22.56
C LEU A 208 3.97 -0.26 21.88
N PHE A 209 3.74 -1.02 20.81
CA PHE A 209 2.67 -0.72 19.88
C PHE A 209 1.61 -1.83 19.80
N SER A 210 1.95 -3.08 20.17
CA SER A 210 1.10 -4.24 19.90
C SER A 210 0.56 -4.23 18.45
N PRO A 211 1.43 -4.05 17.44
CA PRO A 211 1.01 -3.78 16.06
C PRO A 211 0.42 -5.03 15.41
N ARG A 212 -0.45 -4.85 14.41
CA ARG A 212 -0.99 -5.98 13.63
C ARG A 212 0.01 -6.53 12.60
N VAL A 213 1.05 -5.77 12.30
CA VAL A 213 2.08 -6.13 11.32
C VAL A 213 3.42 -5.52 11.74
N VAL A 214 4.51 -6.29 11.57
CA VAL A 214 5.88 -5.82 11.77
C VAL A 214 6.65 -6.03 10.47
N HIS A 215 7.29 -4.97 9.96
CA HIS A 215 8.17 -5.04 8.80
C HIS A 215 9.57 -5.49 9.23
N ILE A 216 10.09 -6.54 8.60
CA ILE A 216 11.43 -7.04 8.83
C ILE A 216 12.27 -7.02 7.56
N ASP A 217 13.59 -6.90 7.72
CA ASP A 217 14.54 -7.01 6.62
C ASP A 217 15.03 -8.46 6.41
N PRO A 218 15.32 -8.86 5.17
CA PRO A 218 15.90 -10.18 4.90
C PRO A 218 17.21 -10.46 5.66
N SER A 219 17.94 -9.41 6.08
CA SER A 219 19.22 -9.53 6.79
C SER A 219 19.12 -10.15 8.18
N PHE A 220 17.95 -10.11 8.80
CA PHE A 220 17.69 -10.73 10.12
C PHE A 220 16.42 -11.60 10.12
N TYR A 221 15.98 -12.03 8.96
CA TYR A 221 14.88 -12.97 8.80
C TYR A 221 15.29 -14.35 9.31
N THR A 222 14.95 -14.64 10.56
CA THR A 222 15.30 -15.88 11.27
C THR A 222 14.08 -16.48 11.96
N PRO A 223 14.09 -17.81 12.26
CA PRO A 223 12.99 -18.44 12.99
C PRO A 223 12.66 -17.78 14.32
N GLU A 224 13.68 -17.30 15.05
CA GLU A 224 13.50 -16.67 16.36
C GLU A 224 12.73 -15.36 16.28
N VAL A 225 13.06 -14.51 15.29
CA VAL A 225 12.38 -13.23 15.07
C VAL A 225 10.94 -13.45 14.61
N THR A 226 10.72 -14.35 13.67
CA THR A 226 9.38 -14.62 13.15
C THR A 226 8.49 -15.27 14.20
N GLN A 227 9.04 -16.17 15.02
CA GLN A 227 8.29 -16.74 16.15
C GLN A 227 7.94 -15.69 17.21
N LEU A 228 8.85 -14.75 17.50
CA LEU A 228 8.57 -13.63 18.39
C LEU A 228 7.38 -12.81 17.89
N ILE A 229 7.40 -12.41 16.61
CA ILE A 229 6.35 -11.59 15.99
C ILE A 229 5.01 -12.36 15.95
N ALA A 230 5.03 -13.63 15.55
CA ALA A 230 3.84 -14.48 15.51
C ALA A 230 3.22 -14.70 16.90
N ASN A 231 4.04 -14.84 17.95
CA ASN A 231 3.55 -14.92 19.34
C ASN A 231 2.87 -13.63 19.80
N GLY A 232 3.19 -12.48 19.19
CA GLY A 232 2.53 -11.20 19.40
C GLY A 232 1.21 -11.04 18.59
N ASP A 233 0.74 -12.09 17.93
CA ASP A 233 -0.44 -12.06 17.05
C ASP A 233 -0.31 -11.01 15.91
N SER A 234 0.93 -10.83 15.42
CA SER A 234 1.27 -9.88 14.38
C SER A 234 1.67 -10.61 13.10
N ARG A 235 1.32 -10.03 11.94
CA ARG A 235 1.80 -10.46 10.65
C ARG A 235 3.26 -10.05 10.44
N ILE A 236 3.93 -10.81 9.61
CA ILE A 236 5.35 -10.62 9.28
C ILE A 236 5.43 -10.13 7.84
N TRP A 237 5.81 -8.87 7.68
CA TRP A 237 6.03 -8.25 6.37
C TRP A 237 7.48 -8.41 5.94
N ILE A 238 7.68 -8.88 4.71
CA ILE A 238 9.00 -8.99 4.08
C ILE A 238 8.97 -8.45 2.64
N ASN A 239 10.07 -7.83 2.23
CA ASN A 239 10.22 -7.32 0.88
C ASN A 239 10.82 -8.35 -0.07
N ALA A 240 10.17 -8.55 -1.23
CA ALA A 240 10.75 -9.25 -2.37
C ALA A 240 11.61 -8.32 -3.25
N LEU A 241 11.59 -7.02 -2.98
CA LEU A 241 12.25 -5.99 -3.77
C LEU A 241 13.74 -6.30 -3.99
N GLY A 242 14.24 -6.03 -5.20
CA GLY A 242 15.62 -6.27 -5.58
C GLY A 242 15.89 -7.71 -6.02
N ILE A 243 16.62 -8.50 -5.21
CA ILE A 243 17.10 -9.85 -5.63
C ILE A 243 15.93 -10.84 -5.86
N PRO A 244 14.96 -11.02 -4.94
CA PRO A 244 13.86 -11.94 -5.16
C PRO A 244 13.01 -11.57 -6.39
N ASP A 245 12.62 -10.30 -6.57
CA ASP A 245 11.88 -9.87 -7.76
C ASP A 245 12.70 -10.05 -9.06
N ALA A 246 14.01 -9.82 -9.00
CA ALA A 246 14.89 -10.11 -10.14
C ALA A 246 14.97 -11.61 -10.47
N MET A 247 14.89 -12.50 -9.47
CA MET A 247 14.81 -13.95 -9.67
C MET A 247 13.45 -14.34 -10.29
N ILE A 248 12.36 -13.75 -9.79
CA ILE A 248 11.00 -13.95 -10.32
C ILE A 248 10.96 -13.59 -11.81
N ARG A 249 11.45 -12.40 -12.19
CA ARG A 249 11.54 -11.96 -13.59
C ARG A 249 12.39 -12.88 -14.49
N LYS A 250 13.34 -13.63 -13.91
CA LYS A 250 14.17 -14.61 -14.63
C LYS A 250 13.59 -16.03 -14.68
N GLY A 251 12.43 -16.26 -14.05
CA GLY A 251 11.78 -17.56 -14.00
C GLY A 251 12.19 -18.45 -12.82
N ASP A 252 13.03 -17.96 -11.89
CA ASP A 252 13.45 -18.70 -10.66
C ASP A 252 12.44 -18.52 -9.52
N LEU A 253 11.14 -18.58 -9.84
CA LEU A 253 10.02 -18.23 -8.96
C LEU A 253 9.97 -19.11 -7.69
N ASP A 254 10.04 -20.44 -7.83
CA ASP A 254 10.02 -21.38 -6.68
C ASP A 254 11.14 -21.06 -5.69
N LYS A 255 12.35 -20.78 -6.18
CA LYS A 255 13.49 -20.48 -5.32
C LYS A 255 13.32 -19.14 -4.61
N ALA A 256 12.84 -18.12 -5.30
CA ALA A 256 12.59 -16.81 -4.72
C ALA A 256 11.55 -16.89 -3.59
N LEU A 257 10.40 -17.52 -3.85
CA LEU A 257 9.31 -17.59 -2.89
C LEU A 257 9.61 -18.58 -1.74
N ASN A 258 10.28 -19.68 -1.99
CA ASN A 258 10.73 -20.57 -0.89
C ASN A 258 11.64 -19.82 0.10
N ASN A 259 12.51 -18.93 -0.37
CA ASN A 259 13.35 -18.10 0.50
C ASN A 259 12.54 -17.08 1.31
N LEU A 260 11.52 -16.45 0.69
CA LEU A 260 10.67 -15.47 1.35
C LEU A 260 9.71 -16.11 2.37
N LEU A 261 9.27 -17.34 2.13
CA LEU A 261 8.29 -18.04 2.97
C LEU A 261 8.93 -18.99 4.00
N GLN A 262 10.25 -19.19 3.98
CA GLN A 262 10.95 -20.22 4.77
C GLN A 262 10.73 -20.14 6.29
N TYR A 263 10.45 -18.94 6.82
CA TYR A 263 10.22 -18.70 8.25
C TYR A 263 8.87 -18.02 8.50
N ASN A 264 7.86 -18.34 7.66
CA ASN A 264 6.47 -17.96 7.82
C ASN A 264 6.19 -16.45 7.70
N ALA A 265 6.99 -15.68 6.94
CA ALA A 265 6.54 -14.37 6.51
C ALA A 265 5.22 -14.53 5.76
N ASN A 266 4.25 -13.66 6.03
CA ASN A 266 2.88 -13.81 5.53
C ASN A 266 2.28 -12.53 4.93
N ILE A 267 3.13 -11.52 4.71
CA ILE A 267 2.88 -10.41 3.77
C ILE A 267 4.14 -10.23 2.94
N ILE A 268 4.02 -10.26 1.61
CA ILE A 268 5.14 -10.08 0.66
C ILE A 268 4.91 -8.81 -0.14
N GLN A 269 5.80 -7.83 0.02
CA GLN A 269 5.82 -6.63 -0.83
C GLN A 269 6.68 -6.88 -2.07
N THR A 270 6.16 -6.53 -3.26
CA THR A 270 6.78 -6.90 -4.54
C THR A 270 6.45 -5.92 -5.67
N ASP A 271 7.33 -5.87 -6.67
CA ASP A 271 7.07 -5.26 -7.99
C ASP A 271 6.36 -6.22 -8.97
N GLU A 272 6.22 -7.52 -8.60
CA GLU A 272 5.66 -8.59 -9.44
C GLU A 272 4.41 -9.24 -8.81
N PRO A 273 3.39 -8.45 -8.40
CA PRO A 273 2.28 -8.98 -7.61
C PRO A 273 1.45 -10.02 -8.36
N GLU A 274 1.19 -9.86 -9.65
CA GLU A 274 0.44 -10.80 -10.47
C GLU A 274 1.07 -12.21 -10.42
N THR A 275 2.38 -12.29 -10.66
CA THR A 275 3.12 -13.55 -10.64
C THR A 275 3.12 -14.22 -9.26
N ILE A 276 3.24 -13.41 -8.19
CA ILE A 276 3.20 -13.94 -6.81
C ILE A 276 1.79 -14.42 -6.46
N ILE A 277 0.75 -13.70 -6.82
CA ILE A 277 -0.65 -14.11 -6.61
C ILE A 277 -0.91 -15.47 -7.28
N GLU A 278 -0.56 -15.63 -8.54
CA GLU A 278 -0.73 -16.90 -9.28
C GLU A 278 0.01 -18.06 -8.59
N TYR A 279 1.24 -17.81 -8.14
CA TYR A 279 2.02 -18.82 -7.43
C TYR A 279 1.36 -19.22 -6.11
N LEU A 280 1.00 -18.25 -5.26
CA LEU A 280 0.38 -18.50 -3.97
C LEU A 280 -0.95 -19.26 -4.10
N ASN A 281 -1.78 -18.89 -5.09
CA ASN A 281 -3.01 -19.62 -5.43
C ASN A 281 -2.71 -21.07 -5.82
N SER A 282 -1.67 -21.31 -6.64
CA SER A 282 -1.27 -22.66 -7.06
C SER A 282 -0.79 -23.56 -5.92
N LYS A 283 -0.32 -22.94 -4.82
CA LYS A 283 0.15 -23.62 -3.61
C LYS A 283 -0.92 -23.73 -2.50
N GLY A 284 -2.12 -23.16 -2.71
CA GLY A 284 -3.17 -23.11 -1.69
C GLY A 284 -2.81 -22.23 -0.48
N LEU A 285 -1.91 -21.26 -0.66
CA LEU A 285 -1.50 -20.27 0.34
C LEU A 285 -2.31 -18.97 0.24
N ARG A 286 -3.15 -18.88 -0.79
CA ARG A 286 -4.08 -17.80 -1.07
C ARG A 286 -5.30 -18.39 -1.79
N ASP A 287 -6.49 -17.75 -1.67
CA ASP A 287 -7.76 -18.17 -2.32
C ASP A 287 -7.87 -17.59 -3.73
#